data_65b55c8a819babb06edb76265bc66b10
#
_entry.id   65b55c8a819babb06edb76265bc66b10
#
_cell.length_a   1.000
_cell.length_b   1.000
_cell.length_c   1.000
_cell.angle_alpha   90.00
_cell.angle_beta   90.00
_cell.angle_gamma   90.00
#
_symmetry.space_group_name_H-M   'P 1'
#
loop_
_entity.id
_entity.type
_entity.pdbx_description
1 polymer ?
#
loop_
_entity_poly.entity_id
_entity_poly.type
_entity_poly.pdbx_seq_one_letter_code
_entity_poly.pdbx_strand_id
1 'polypeptide(L)'
;MGSIALAAIGACGSDQTSIQSPEPQPSQLTGEELFNSAFAGSNGRSCATCHVPEDGFTLTPAHVARLLETNPDDPLFNAIDADDPSAGTLTFEHLKKGLVRVVLTLPDNVDSIDDAGNVTTSPDRGLFVWRGVPSIADTALSAPYQLDGRVATLEEQAQGAITGHSQGGAMPRSELERVAAYERGVFSSSRARSVAEQLERGVALADIADVDDELELSSEEQRGREVYEAVCKGCHGGADKATIVDRKIHDLAFPALKPDGTVLYEVPATDPPTPALSPRPDSEFINIGSAMENHLVQIGATEHESFTKDVSFPRYRFRFYTDASRTEIIAELPPALPADDPFAPTLDDAGNPVTGPNFFPQLFTTDPGRAVISGSPDDFEAFDIPTLRGIGKTAPYWHNGISETLEDVVDLYSDHLLSKFPSLSLPGEKEPDADGDIGPEEALTAVQKSDLVAFLKRL
;
A
#
# COMPACT_ATOMS: atom_id res chain seq x y z
N MET A 1 17.68 -69.20 49.15
CA MET A 1 18.79 -68.29 49.43
C MET A 1 19.53 -68.10 48.11
N GLY A 2 19.25 -67.09 47.42
CA GLY A 2 19.85 -66.78 46.12
C GLY A 2 19.81 -65.29 45.92
N SER A 3 20.97 -64.67 46.07
CA SER A 3 21.14 -63.22 45.85
C SER A 3 21.13 -62.92 44.35
N ILE A 4 20.29 -62.00 43.96
CA ILE A 4 20.25 -61.47 42.62
C ILE A 4 21.05 -60.14 42.61
N ALA A 5 22.12 -60.10 41.80
CA ALA A 5 22.91 -58.89 41.58
C ALA A 5 22.20 -58.01 40.58
N LEU A 6 21.97 -56.73 40.95
CA LEU A 6 21.50 -55.72 40.08
C LEU A 6 22.69 -55.15 39.27
N ALA A 7 22.63 -55.28 37.94
CA ALA A 7 23.55 -54.59 37.03
C ALA A 7 23.06 -53.16 36.75
N ALA A 8 23.87 -52.17 37.04
CA ALA A 8 23.63 -50.79 36.71
C ALA A 8 23.90 -50.58 35.21
N ILE A 9 22.88 -50.12 34.47
CA ILE A 9 23.00 -49.70 33.08
C ILE A 9 23.42 -48.20 33.10
N GLY A 10 24.63 -47.93 32.64
CA GLY A 10 25.14 -46.58 32.46
C GLY A 10 24.38 -45.87 31.38
N ALA A 11 23.85 -44.71 31.70
CA ALA A 11 23.25 -43.77 30.74
C ALA A 11 24.35 -43.18 29.89
N CYS A 12 24.38 -43.49 28.58
CA CYS A 12 25.09 -42.69 27.58
C CYS A 12 24.41 -41.32 27.45
N GLY A 13 25.04 -40.29 27.97
CA GLY A 13 24.69 -38.90 27.66
C GLY A 13 25.00 -38.62 26.19
N SER A 14 23.96 -38.41 25.41
CA SER A 14 24.10 -37.84 24.08
C SER A 14 24.37 -36.34 24.23
N ASP A 15 25.65 -35.96 24.11
CA ASP A 15 26.02 -34.59 23.81
C ASP A 15 25.46 -34.22 22.44
N GLN A 16 24.26 -33.62 22.44
CA GLN A 16 23.79 -32.86 21.27
C GLN A 16 24.50 -31.53 21.29
N THR A 17 25.70 -31.47 20.76
CA THR A 17 26.28 -30.23 20.26
C THR A 17 25.43 -29.79 19.10
N SER A 18 24.51 -28.83 19.36
CA SER A 18 23.85 -28.06 18.33
C SER A 18 24.94 -27.38 17.50
N ILE A 19 25.19 -27.90 16.31
CA ILE A 19 26.00 -27.19 15.30
C ILE A 19 25.16 -25.98 14.90
N GLN A 20 25.36 -24.84 15.57
CA GLN A 20 24.91 -23.56 15.07
C GLN A 20 25.65 -23.35 13.76
N SER A 21 24.90 -23.20 12.67
CA SER A 21 25.48 -22.74 11.41
C SER A 21 26.22 -21.44 11.70
N PRO A 22 27.46 -21.27 11.24
CA PRO A 22 28.20 -20.03 11.48
C PRO A 22 27.40 -18.87 10.93
N GLU A 23 27.26 -17.80 11.74
CA GLU A 23 26.67 -16.57 11.25
C GLU A 23 27.45 -16.08 10.00
N PRO A 24 26.75 -15.63 8.95
CA PRO A 24 27.42 -15.13 7.76
C PRO A 24 28.36 -13.98 8.14
N GLN A 25 29.59 -14.04 7.62
CA GLN A 25 30.56 -12.96 7.86
C GLN A 25 30.15 -11.72 7.07
N PRO A 26 30.09 -10.54 7.70
CA PRO A 26 29.70 -9.31 7.01
C PRO A 26 30.69 -8.96 5.90
N SER A 27 30.17 -8.51 4.76
CA SER A 27 30.93 -8.01 3.65
C SER A 27 31.62 -6.67 3.99
N GLN A 28 32.54 -6.22 3.13
CA GLN A 28 33.15 -4.89 3.20
C GLN A 28 32.39 -3.84 2.36
N LEU A 29 31.29 -4.24 1.72
CA LEU A 29 30.52 -3.38 0.83
C LEU A 29 29.84 -2.22 1.59
N THR A 30 29.75 -1.08 0.94
CA THR A 30 28.96 0.07 1.41
C THR A 30 27.44 -0.24 1.34
N GLY A 31 26.60 0.60 1.94
CA GLY A 31 25.15 0.44 1.83
C GLY A 31 24.64 0.53 0.39
N GLU A 32 25.19 1.46 -0.41
CA GLU A 32 24.87 1.60 -1.82
C GLU A 32 25.31 0.37 -2.64
N GLU A 33 26.51 -0.14 -2.41
CA GLU A 33 26.98 -1.36 -3.08
C GLU A 33 26.13 -2.57 -2.70
N LEU A 34 25.70 -2.71 -1.45
CA LEU A 34 24.78 -3.77 -1.00
C LEU A 34 23.41 -3.62 -1.66
N PHE A 35 22.89 -2.40 -1.73
CA PHE A 35 21.60 -2.11 -2.37
C PHE A 35 21.59 -2.49 -3.86
N ASN A 36 22.71 -2.29 -4.55
CA ASN A 36 22.87 -2.58 -5.97
C ASN A 36 23.34 -4.02 -6.27
N SER A 37 23.69 -4.80 -5.26
CA SER A 37 24.23 -6.16 -5.45
C SER A 37 23.18 -7.24 -5.22
N ALA A 38 23.17 -8.26 -6.05
CA ALA A 38 22.37 -9.46 -5.82
C ALA A 38 22.82 -10.16 -4.52
N PHE A 39 21.86 -10.59 -3.73
CA PHE A 39 22.11 -11.25 -2.45
C PHE A 39 22.61 -12.69 -2.67
N ALA A 40 23.55 -13.12 -1.86
CA ALA A 40 24.10 -14.47 -1.95
C ALA A 40 23.01 -15.53 -1.69
N GLY A 41 22.92 -16.53 -2.59
CA GLY A 41 21.93 -17.59 -2.48
C GLY A 41 20.47 -17.17 -2.77
N SER A 42 20.29 -16.00 -3.35
CA SER A 42 18.98 -15.48 -3.76
C SER A 42 18.61 -15.87 -5.21
N ASN A 43 17.46 -15.39 -5.66
CA ASN A 43 17.03 -15.51 -7.06
C ASN A 43 17.73 -14.54 -8.03
N GLY A 44 18.80 -13.87 -7.60
CA GLY A 44 19.59 -12.95 -8.41
C GLY A 44 19.17 -11.47 -8.29
N ARG A 45 18.09 -11.16 -7.57
CA ARG A 45 17.63 -9.79 -7.35
C ARG A 45 18.46 -9.05 -6.31
N SER A 46 18.63 -7.75 -6.53
CA SER A 46 19.05 -6.74 -5.57
C SER A 46 17.89 -5.82 -5.22
N CYS A 47 18.07 -4.87 -4.31
CA CYS A 47 17.08 -3.82 -4.07
C CYS A 47 16.86 -2.99 -5.35
N ALA A 48 17.95 -2.62 -6.04
CA ALA A 48 17.90 -1.84 -7.28
C ALA A 48 17.21 -2.57 -8.46
N THR A 49 16.93 -3.87 -8.36
CA THR A 49 16.12 -4.59 -9.37
C THR A 49 14.70 -4.04 -9.47
N CYS A 50 14.12 -3.59 -8.36
CA CYS A 50 12.78 -3.01 -8.31
C CYS A 50 12.80 -1.51 -7.98
N HIS A 51 13.77 -1.04 -7.18
CA HIS A 51 13.93 0.37 -6.83
C HIS A 51 14.97 1.02 -7.76
N VAL A 52 14.53 1.35 -8.98
CA VAL A 52 15.39 1.82 -10.08
C VAL A 52 15.76 3.28 -9.87
N PRO A 53 17.07 3.63 -9.68
CA PRO A 53 17.46 5.00 -9.37
C PRO A 53 17.04 6.04 -10.43
N GLU A 54 17.14 5.66 -11.71
CA GLU A 54 16.79 6.52 -12.84
C GLU A 54 15.28 6.81 -12.91
N ASP A 55 14.46 5.96 -12.32
CA ASP A 55 13.00 6.06 -12.27
C ASP A 55 12.50 6.58 -10.91
N GLY A 56 13.31 7.33 -10.19
CA GLY A 56 12.96 7.86 -8.87
C GLY A 56 12.87 6.80 -7.79
N PHE A 57 13.62 5.71 -7.93
CA PHE A 57 13.61 4.55 -7.05
C PHE A 57 12.25 3.83 -6.97
N THR A 58 11.46 3.89 -8.05
CA THR A 58 10.26 3.07 -8.25
C THR A 58 10.49 2.05 -9.37
N LEU A 59 9.49 1.25 -9.68
CA LEU A 59 9.47 0.34 -10.82
C LEU A 59 8.45 0.86 -11.84
N THR A 60 8.93 1.58 -12.86
CA THR A 60 8.03 2.15 -13.86
C THR A 60 7.64 1.13 -14.93
N PRO A 61 6.41 1.19 -15.48
CA PRO A 61 5.98 0.39 -16.61
C PRO A 61 6.92 0.51 -17.83
N ALA A 62 7.43 1.70 -18.09
CA ALA A 62 8.38 1.95 -19.17
C ALA A 62 9.71 1.23 -18.98
N HIS A 63 10.20 1.16 -17.73
CA HIS A 63 11.39 0.38 -17.41
C HIS A 63 11.18 -1.11 -17.65
N VAL A 64 10.09 -1.65 -17.12
CA VAL A 64 9.76 -3.08 -17.27
C VAL A 64 9.60 -3.45 -18.74
N ALA A 65 8.87 -2.66 -19.54
CA ALA A 65 8.69 -2.89 -20.96
C ALA A 65 10.03 -2.91 -21.72
N ARG A 66 10.89 -1.92 -21.48
CA ARG A 66 12.22 -1.84 -22.07
C ARG A 66 13.10 -3.02 -21.66
N LEU A 67 13.07 -3.40 -20.39
CA LEU A 67 13.89 -4.50 -19.88
C LEU A 67 13.43 -5.85 -20.44
N LEU A 68 12.12 -6.07 -20.52
CA LEU A 68 11.55 -7.30 -21.13
C LEU A 68 11.95 -7.45 -22.60
N GLU A 69 12.04 -6.34 -23.34
CA GLU A 69 12.47 -6.35 -24.75
C GLU A 69 13.98 -6.60 -24.90
N THR A 70 14.79 -6.00 -24.02
CA THR A 70 16.26 -6.00 -24.16
C THR A 70 16.96 -7.10 -23.39
N ASN A 71 16.40 -7.56 -22.27
CA ASN A 71 16.95 -8.58 -21.37
C ASN A 71 15.82 -9.40 -20.71
N PRO A 72 15.10 -10.27 -21.45
CA PRO A 72 13.99 -11.05 -20.89
C PRO A 72 14.41 -12.06 -19.80
N ASP A 73 15.71 -12.33 -19.67
CA ASP A 73 16.28 -13.21 -18.64
C ASP A 73 16.72 -12.44 -17.38
N ASP A 74 16.37 -11.16 -17.28
CA ASP A 74 16.68 -10.35 -16.11
C ASP A 74 16.05 -10.95 -14.84
N PRO A 75 16.73 -10.91 -13.68
CA PRO A 75 16.18 -11.38 -12.41
C PRO A 75 14.83 -10.77 -12.02
N LEU A 76 14.47 -9.60 -12.57
CA LEU A 76 13.15 -9.01 -12.40
C LEU A 76 12.03 -9.96 -12.86
N PHE A 77 12.24 -10.69 -13.98
CA PHE A 77 11.25 -11.62 -14.55
C PHE A 77 11.30 -13.00 -13.87
N ASN A 78 11.16 -13.00 -12.57
CA ASN A 78 11.16 -14.22 -11.75
C ASN A 78 9.73 -14.73 -11.52
N ALA A 79 9.58 -16.07 -11.38
CA ALA A 79 8.28 -16.71 -11.17
C ALA A 79 7.49 -16.16 -9.98
N ILE A 80 8.15 -15.57 -8.99
CA ILE A 80 7.49 -14.99 -7.82
C ILE A 80 6.53 -13.84 -8.19
N ASP A 81 6.85 -13.08 -9.25
CA ASP A 81 6.03 -11.98 -9.77
C ASP A 81 5.36 -12.31 -11.11
N ALA A 82 5.33 -13.58 -11.51
CA ALA A 82 4.53 -13.99 -12.65
C ALA A 82 3.04 -13.97 -12.33
N ASP A 83 2.22 -13.70 -13.34
CA ASP A 83 0.75 -13.68 -13.19
C ASP A 83 0.23 -15.01 -12.63
N ASP A 84 0.78 -16.13 -13.11
CA ASP A 84 0.61 -17.47 -12.54
C ASP A 84 1.98 -18.15 -12.39
N PRO A 85 2.54 -18.21 -11.17
CA PRO A 85 3.83 -18.87 -10.91
C PRO A 85 3.87 -20.36 -11.26
N SER A 86 2.71 -21.01 -11.40
CA SER A 86 2.59 -22.44 -11.71
C SER A 86 2.43 -22.73 -13.21
N ALA A 87 2.28 -21.70 -14.04
CA ALA A 87 2.10 -21.84 -15.48
C ALA A 87 3.34 -22.40 -16.16
N GLY A 88 3.14 -23.23 -17.21
CA GLY A 88 4.24 -23.76 -18.02
C GLY A 88 5.00 -22.68 -18.81
N THR A 89 4.37 -21.54 -19.07
CA THR A 89 4.97 -20.33 -19.65
C THR A 89 4.57 -19.16 -18.76
N LEU A 90 5.56 -18.46 -18.22
CA LEU A 90 5.32 -17.34 -17.33
C LEU A 90 4.93 -16.10 -18.14
N THR A 91 3.97 -15.36 -17.63
CA THR A 91 3.56 -14.02 -18.09
C THR A 91 3.71 -13.01 -16.97
N PHE A 92 3.84 -11.73 -17.33
CA PHE A 92 4.19 -10.64 -16.40
C PHE A 92 3.34 -9.39 -16.66
N GLU A 93 2.02 -9.56 -16.89
CA GLU A 93 1.14 -8.45 -17.23
C GLU A 93 1.00 -7.46 -16.06
N HIS A 94 0.95 -7.96 -14.80
CA HIS A 94 0.97 -7.10 -13.61
C HIS A 94 2.31 -6.35 -13.48
N LEU A 95 3.41 -7.05 -13.68
CA LEU A 95 4.74 -6.43 -13.61
C LEU A 95 4.92 -5.33 -14.67
N LYS A 96 4.33 -5.49 -15.88
CA LYS A 96 4.28 -4.45 -16.91
C LYS A 96 3.50 -3.19 -16.48
N LYS A 97 2.68 -3.30 -15.45
CA LYS A 97 1.99 -2.18 -14.80
C LYS A 97 2.78 -1.60 -13.61
N GLY A 98 3.99 -2.09 -13.36
CA GLY A 98 4.80 -1.70 -12.20
C GLY A 98 4.40 -2.39 -10.90
N LEU A 99 3.57 -3.44 -10.96
CA LEU A 99 3.05 -4.15 -9.80
C LEU A 99 3.89 -5.39 -9.50
N VAL A 100 4.22 -5.59 -8.24
CA VAL A 100 4.87 -6.78 -7.72
C VAL A 100 3.91 -7.55 -6.81
N ARG A 101 4.13 -8.86 -6.71
CA ARG A 101 3.34 -9.74 -5.87
C ARG A 101 3.83 -9.68 -4.43
N VAL A 102 2.99 -9.22 -3.52
CA VAL A 102 3.28 -9.15 -2.09
C VAL A 102 2.53 -10.25 -1.37
N VAL A 103 3.24 -11.10 -0.64
CA VAL A 103 2.64 -12.14 0.20
C VAL A 103 2.45 -11.61 1.61
N LEU A 104 1.23 -11.73 2.11
CA LEU A 104 0.84 -11.33 3.46
C LEU A 104 0.43 -12.58 4.24
N THR A 105 0.66 -12.58 5.54
CA THR A 105 0.22 -13.65 6.44
C THR A 105 -0.94 -13.14 7.28
N LEU A 106 -2.07 -13.83 7.23
CA LEU A 106 -3.23 -13.49 8.03
C LEU A 106 -2.94 -13.66 9.53
N PRO A 107 -3.31 -12.67 10.37
CA PRO A 107 -3.23 -12.82 11.82
C PRO A 107 -4.18 -13.90 12.31
N ASP A 108 -3.90 -14.46 13.49
CA ASP A 108 -4.63 -15.62 14.01
C ASP A 108 -6.14 -15.41 14.21
N ASN A 109 -6.57 -14.18 14.33
CA ASN A 109 -7.97 -13.80 14.51
C ASN A 109 -8.69 -13.38 13.21
N VAL A 110 -8.11 -13.66 12.02
CA VAL A 110 -8.71 -13.33 10.72
C VAL A 110 -8.70 -14.55 9.82
N ASP A 111 -9.82 -14.90 9.22
CA ASP A 111 -9.89 -15.91 8.16
C ASP A 111 -10.34 -15.31 6.83
N SER A 112 -9.82 -15.83 5.73
CA SER A 112 -10.45 -15.63 4.42
C SER A 112 -11.68 -16.52 4.29
N ILE A 113 -12.72 -16.02 3.64
CA ILE A 113 -13.98 -16.73 3.43
C ILE A 113 -14.42 -16.64 1.97
N ASP A 114 -15.19 -17.63 1.52
CA ASP A 114 -15.91 -17.59 0.23
C ASP A 114 -17.22 -16.81 0.34
N ASP A 115 -17.92 -16.67 -0.78
CA ASP A 115 -19.21 -15.97 -0.83
C ASP A 115 -20.30 -16.61 0.01
N ALA A 116 -20.18 -17.93 0.28
CA ALA A 116 -21.08 -18.66 1.16
C ALA A 116 -20.66 -18.55 2.65
N GLY A 117 -19.58 -17.86 2.97
CA GLY A 117 -19.06 -17.71 4.31
C GLY A 117 -18.24 -18.90 4.82
N ASN A 118 -17.85 -19.83 3.94
CA ASN A 118 -16.97 -20.93 4.37
C ASN A 118 -15.52 -20.42 4.44
N VAL A 119 -14.78 -20.89 5.46
CA VAL A 119 -13.37 -20.55 5.62
C VAL A 119 -12.54 -21.16 4.50
N THR A 120 -11.77 -20.32 3.82
CA THR A 120 -10.86 -20.66 2.71
C THR A 120 -9.39 -20.41 3.03
N THR A 121 -9.10 -20.01 4.27
CA THR A 121 -7.73 -19.73 4.72
C THR A 121 -6.80 -20.92 4.47
N SER A 122 -5.69 -20.68 3.77
CA SER A 122 -4.66 -21.68 3.52
C SER A 122 -3.98 -22.14 4.84
N PRO A 123 -3.39 -23.35 4.90
CA PRO A 123 -2.73 -23.83 6.10
C PRO A 123 -1.56 -22.96 6.58
N ASP A 124 -0.86 -22.31 5.66
CA ASP A 124 0.22 -21.35 5.94
C ASP A 124 -0.28 -19.93 6.20
N ARG A 125 -1.61 -19.75 6.13
CA ARG A 125 -2.32 -18.45 6.31
C ARG A 125 -1.85 -17.36 5.35
N GLY A 126 -1.18 -17.73 4.26
CA GLY A 126 -0.71 -16.81 3.23
C GLY A 126 -1.82 -16.38 2.28
N LEU A 127 -1.81 -15.11 1.92
CA LEU A 127 -2.51 -14.56 0.77
C LEU A 127 -1.55 -13.67 0.00
N PHE A 128 -1.91 -13.28 -1.22
CA PHE A 128 -1.09 -12.33 -1.97
C PHE A 128 -1.94 -11.18 -2.51
N VAL A 129 -1.29 -10.05 -2.66
CA VAL A 129 -1.85 -8.84 -3.29
C VAL A 129 -0.88 -8.30 -4.33
N TRP A 130 -1.37 -7.50 -5.25
CA TRP A 130 -0.54 -6.80 -6.22
C TRP A 130 -0.38 -5.34 -5.79
N ARG A 131 0.86 -4.90 -5.61
CA ARG A 131 1.18 -3.53 -5.16
C ARG A 131 2.27 -2.91 -6.01
N GLY A 132 2.16 -1.60 -6.21
CA GLY A 132 3.23 -0.80 -6.77
C GLY A 132 4.47 -0.80 -5.88
N VAL A 133 5.63 -0.58 -6.48
CA VAL A 133 6.90 -0.44 -5.77
C VAL A 133 7.05 1.02 -5.32
N PRO A 134 6.94 1.32 -4.01
CA PRO A 134 7.10 2.69 -3.53
C PRO A 134 8.54 3.16 -3.69
N SER A 135 8.73 4.47 -3.90
CA SER A 135 10.07 5.05 -3.89
C SER A 135 10.75 4.88 -2.53
N ILE A 136 12.05 4.67 -2.51
CA ILE A 136 12.87 4.77 -1.29
C ILE A 136 13.33 6.21 -1.00
N ALA A 137 13.06 7.16 -1.91
CA ALA A 137 13.33 8.56 -1.62
C ALA A 137 12.45 9.00 -0.44
N ASP A 138 13.07 9.76 0.46
CA ASP A 138 12.42 10.32 1.66
C ASP A 138 11.97 9.28 2.70
N THR A 139 12.49 8.04 2.66
CA THR A 139 12.21 7.02 3.68
C THR A 139 12.54 7.47 5.11
N ALA A 140 13.44 8.44 5.27
CA ALA A 140 13.70 9.08 6.55
C ALA A 140 12.47 9.81 7.14
N LEU A 141 11.44 10.07 6.32
CA LEU A 141 10.21 10.77 6.69
C LEU A 141 8.97 9.86 6.75
N SER A 142 9.08 8.59 6.38
CA SER A 142 7.91 7.75 6.06
C SER A 142 7.73 6.49 6.92
N ALA A 143 8.36 6.43 8.09
CA ALA A 143 8.08 5.34 9.04
C ALA A 143 6.65 5.45 9.63
N PRO A 144 5.96 4.32 9.90
CA PRO A 144 6.35 2.93 9.66
C PRO A 144 6.36 2.59 8.16
N TYR A 145 7.07 1.50 7.81
CA TYR A 145 7.33 1.16 6.42
C TYR A 145 6.35 0.14 5.88
N GLN A 146 6.31 0.05 4.55
CA GLN A 146 5.29 -0.61 3.76
C GLN A 146 3.97 0.16 3.75
N LEU A 147 3.15 -0.03 2.72
CA LEU A 147 1.89 0.70 2.55
C LEU A 147 0.87 0.43 3.67
N ASP A 148 1.01 -0.67 4.37
CA ASP A 148 0.17 -1.10 5.51
C ASP A 148 0.86 -0.92 6.87
N GLY A 149 2.05 -0.33 6.90
CA GLY A 149 2.80 -0.02 8.10
C GLY A 149 3.24 -1.22 8.93
N ARG A 150 3.37 -2.40 8.30
CA ARG A 150 3.69 -3.65 9.01
C ARG A 150 5.12 -3.74 9.54
N VAL A 151 5.99 -2.81 9.16
CA VAL A 151 7.41 -2.86 9.52
C VAL A 151 7.84 -1.53 10.14
N ALA A 152 8.44 -1.60 11.33
CA ALA A 152 8.81 -0.42 12.10
C ALA A 152 10.16 0.19 11.70
N THR A 153 11.09 -0.60 11.17
CA THR A 153 12.46 -0.16 10.86
C THR A 153 12.87 -0.52 9.42
N LEU A 154 13.76 0.27 8.82
CA LEU A 154 14.30 -0.04 7.48
C LEU A 154 15.12 -1.32 7.48
N GLU A 155 15.79 -1.65 8.57
CA GLU A 155 16.55 -2.89 8.73
C GLU A 155 15.63 -4.13 8.62
N GLU A 156 14.46 -4.09 9.28
CA GLU A 156 13.45 -5.14 9.17
C GLU A 156 12.81 -5.17 7.78
N GLN A 157 12.56 -3.99 7.19
CA GLN A 157 12.03 -3.88 5.84
C GLN A 157 13.00 -4.51 4.83
N ALA A 158 14.30 -4.16 4.89
CA ALA A 158 15.32 -4.74 4.02
C ALA A 158 15.40 -6.26 4.17
N GLN A 159 15.41 -6.78 5.41
CA GLN A 159 15.42 -8.24 5.62
C GLN A 159 14.16 -8.90 5.05
N GLY A 160 12.99 -8.27 5.23
CA GLY A 160 11.71 -8.77 4.70
C GLY A 160 11.73 -8.79 3.15
N ALA A 161 12.26 -7.75 2.51
CA ALA A 161 12.40 -7.68 1.05
C ALA A 161 13.39 -8.74 0.51
N ILE A 162 14.53 -8.93 1.18
CA ILE A 162 15.51 -9.97 0.82
C ILE A 162 14.85 -11.36 0.88
N THR A 163 14.13 -11.64 1.95
CA THR A 163 13.49 -12.95 2.15
C THR A 163 12.32 -13.15 1.21
N GLY A 164 11.44 -12.17 1.08
CA GLY A 164 10.19 -12.24 0.31
C GLY A 164 10.42 -12.12 -1.19
N HIS A 165 11.07 -11.04 -1.65
CA HIS A 165 11.19 -10.76 -3.09
C HIS A 165 12.46 -11.33 -3.72
N SER A 166 13.58 -11.34 -2.98
CA SER A 166 14.83 -11.92 -3.50
C SER A 166 15.03 -13.38 -3.13
N GLN A 167 14.14 -13.97 -2.33
CA GLN A 167 14.23 -15.37 -1.86
C GLN A 167 15.59 -15.69 -1.22
N GLY A 168 16.22 -14.69 -0.64
CA GLY A 168 17.51 -14.78 0.05
C GLY A 168 17.38 -15.21 1.50
N GLY A 169 18.50 -15.53 2.11
CA GLY A 169 18.61 -15.88 3.53
C GLY A 169 18.69 -14.66 4.45
N ALA A 170 18.95 -14.94 5.73
CA ALA A 170 19.23 -13.91 6.71
C ALA A 170 20.52 -13.17 6.37
N MET A 171 20.48 -11.83 6.43
CA MET A 171 21.61 -10.95 6.23
C MET A 171 22.24 -10.54 7.57
N PRO A 172 23.56 -10.35 7.68
CA PRO A 172 24.17 -9.81 8.88
C PRO A 172 23.57 -8.46 9.25
N ARG A 173 23.27 -8.26 10.54
CA ARG A 173 22.66 -7.01 11.01
C ARG A 173 23.44 -5.76 10.58
N SER A 174 24.78 -5.81 10.62
CA SER A 174 25.62 -4.70 10.20
C SER A 174 25.53 -4.37 8.70
N GLU A 175 25.08 -5.30 7.86
CA GLU A 175 24.80 -5.06 6.45
C GLU A 175 23.42 -4.42 6.28
N LEU A 176 22.40 -4.90 7.01
CA LEU A 176 21.08 -4.28 7.06
C LEU A 176 21.16 -2.83 7.54
N GLU A 177 21.96 -2.56 8.58
CA GLU A 177 22.19 -1.21 9.09
C GLU A 177 22.84 -0.29 8.03
N ARG A 178 23.74 -0.82 7.17
CA ARG A 178 24.33 -0.04 6.07
C ARG A 178 23.35 0.21 4.93
N VAL A 179 22.52 -0.78 4.56
CA VAL A 179 21.46 -0.61 3.56
C VAL A 179 20.46 0.45 4.06
N ALA A 180 19.99 0.31 5.27
CA ALA A 180 19.05 1.27 5.89
C ALA A 180 19.64 2.70 5.99
N ALA A 181 20.93 2.81 6.30
CA ALA A 181 21.61 4.11 6.32
C ALA A 181 21.71 4.73 4.92
N TYR A 182 21.93 3.92 3.88
CA TYR A 182 21.90 4.39 2.49
C TYR A 182 20.50 4.90 2.12
N GLU A 183 19.45 4.11 2.38
CA GLU A 183 18.07 4.48 2.07
C GLU A 183 17.64 5.77 2.79
N ARG A 184 17.97 5.92 4.08
CA ARG A 184 17.74 7.18 4.84
C ARG A 184 18.47 8.38 4.23
N GLY A 185 19.51 8.17 3.46
CA GLY A 185 20.27 9.20 2.77
C GLY A 185 19.73 9.61 1.41
N VAL A 186 18.73 8.88 0.88
CA VAL A 186 18.13 9.16 -0.42
C VAL A 186 16.96 10.12 -0.25
N PHE A 187 17.02 11.26 -0.93
CA PHE A 187 16.00 12.31 -0.84
C PHE A 187 15.53 12.76 -2.21
N SER A 188 14.25 13.04 -2.34
CA SER A 188 13.62 13.61 -3.55
C SER A 188 14.10 15.04 -3.82
N SER A 189 14.45 15.78 -2.76
CA SER A 189 14.89 17.18 -2.84
C SER A 189 15.74 17.58 -1.64
N SER A 190 16.44 18.72 -1.76
CA SER A 190 17.15 19.33 -0.62
C SER A 190 16.23 19.78 0.50
N ARG A 191 14.96 20.12 0.17
CA ARG A 191 13.94 20.49 1.15
C ARG A 191 13.53 19.28 2.00
N ALA A 192 13.27 18.11 1.39
CA ALA A 192 13.01 16.88 2.10
C ALA A 192 14.17 16.51 3.05
N ARG A 193 15.40 16.61 2.56
CA ARG A 193 16.61 16.42 3.40
C ARG A 193 16.64 17.36 4.59
N SER A 194 16.32 18.63 4.39
CA SER A 194 16.31 19.62 5.48
C SER A 194 15.28 19.29 6.57
N VAL A 195 14.12 18.74 6.20
CA VAL A 195 13.10 18.26 7.16
C VAL A 195 13.66 17.08 7.96
N ALA A 196 14.21 16.06 7.28
CA ALA A 196 14.78 14.89 7.94
C ALA A 196 15.90 15.27 8.93
N GLU A 197 16.81 16.15 8.55
CA GLU A 197 17.88 16.63 9.43
C GLU A 197 17.36 17.39 10.65
N GLN A 198 16.23 18.07 10.56
CA GLN A 198 15.60 18.72 11.72
C GLN A 198 14.99 17.69 12.66
N LEU A 199 14.31 16.67 12.13
CA LEU A 199 13.77 15.54 12.91
C LEU A 199 14.89 14.78 13.63
N GLU A 200 16.00 14.49 12.97
CA GLU A 200 17.18 13.85 13.59
C GLU A 200 17.76 14.66 14.74
N ARG A 201 17.69 16.00 14.67
CA ARG A 201 18.09 16.88 15.76
C ARG A 201 17.05 16.97 16.90
N GLY A 202 15.93 16.25 16.79
CA GLY A 202 14.89 16.20 17.79
C GLY A 202 13.89 17.35 17.73
N VAL A 203 13.81 18.10 16.62
CA VAL A 203 12.75 19.07 16.39
C VAL A 203 11.47 18.29 16.12
N ALA A 204 10.40 18.61 16.84
CA ALA A 204 9.11 17.97 16.57
C ALA A 204 8.58 18.37 15.18
N LEU A 205 7.95 17.43 14.46
CA LEU A 205 7.47 17.68 13.10
C LEU A 205 6.54 18.90 13.01
N ALA A 206 5.67 19.07 14.00
CA ALA A 206 4.76 20.21 14.09
C ALA A 206 5.47 21.57 14.27
N ASP A 207 6.73 21.58 14.74
CA ASP A 207 7.54 22.79 14.95
C ASP A 207 8.44 23.10 13.75
N ILE A 208 8.49 22.22 12.74
CA ILE A 208 9.24 22.45 11.51
C ILE A 208 8.42 23.35 10.59
N ALA A 209 8.99 24.52 10.26
CA ALA A 209 8.36 25.43 9.30
C ALA A 209 8.21 24.76 7.91
N ASP A 210 7.15 25.15 7.19
CA ASP A 210 6.95 24.63 5.84
C ASP A 210 8.09 25.12 4.92
N VAL A 211 8.99 24.19 4.60
CA VAL A 211 10.17 24.45 3.75
C VAL A 211 9.79 24.81 2.30
N ASP A 212 8.54 24.64 1.92
CA ASP A 212 8.04 24.95 0.59
C ASP A 212 7.58 26.42 0.46
N ASP A 213 7.54 27.16 1.58
CA ASP A 213 7.24 28.60 1.57
C ASP A 213 8.30 29.43 0.79
N GLU A 214 9.51 28.90 0.67
CA GLU A 214 10.61 29.53 -0.06
C GLU A 214 10.62 29.22 -1.56
N LEU A 215 9.64 28.43 -2.06
CA LEU A 215 9.55 28.13 -3.49
C LEU A 215 9.17 29.37 -4.29
N GLU A 216 9.98 29.66 -5.29
CA GLU A 216 9.58 30.60 -6.35
C GLU A 216 8.59 29.89 -7.27
N LEU A 217 7.31 30.21 -7.13
CA LEU A 217 6.20 29.62 -7.87
C LEU A 217 5.75 30.56 -9.01
N SER A 218 5.45 29.97 -10.15
CA SER A 218 4.70 30.65 -11.22
C SER A 218 3.27 30.98 -10.76
N SER A 219 2.55 31.78 -11.51
CA SER A 219 1.15 32.09 -11.16
C SER A 219 0.24 30.87 -11.19
N GLU A 220 0.50 29.90 -12.06
CA GLU A 220 -0.18 28.61 -12.13
C GLU A 220 0.11 27.76 -10.88
N GLU A 221 1.38 27.57 -10.54
CA GLU A 221 1.81 26.81 -9.36
C GLU A 221 1.31 27.47 -8.06
N GLN A 222 1.21 28.81 -8.01
CA GLN A 222 0.66 29.51 -6.85
C GLN A 222 -0.84 29.22 -6.67
N ARG A 223 -1.63 29.25 -7.75
CA ARG A 223 -3.04 28.84 -7.67
C ARG A 223 -3.18 27.36 -7.30
N GLY A 224 -2.30 26.50 -7.84
CA GLY A 224 -2.25 25.09 -7.48
C GLY A 224 -1.95 24.89 -5.99
N ARG A 225 -1.06 25.68 -5.40
CA ARG A 225 -0.81 25.69 -3.96
C ARG A 225 -2.07 26.07 -3.16
N GLU A 226 -2.84 27.07 -3.62
CA GLU A 226 -4.09 27.46 -2.97
C GLU A 226 -5.12 26.30 -2.99
N VAL A 227 -5.20 25.56 -4.10
CA VAL A 227 -6.03 24.34 -4.18
C VAL A 227 -5.51 23.27 -3.22
N TYR A 228 -4.21 22.98 -3.22
CA TYR A 228 -3.60 22.01 -2.30
C TYR A 228 -3.90 22.35 -0.84
N GLU A 229 -3.74 23.60 -0.43
CA GLU A 229 -3.99 24.06 0.94
C GLU A 229 -5.46 23.90 1.35
N ALA A 230 -6.37 24.01 0.39
CA ALA A 230 -7.81 23.91 0.65
C ALA A 230 -8.32 22.46 0.73
N VAL A 231 -7.79 21.54 -0.10
CA VAL A 231 -8.40 20.21 -0.26
C VAL A 231 -7.46 19.02 0.00
N CYS A 232 -6.14 19.21 -0.04
CA CYS A 232 -5.17 18.12 0.14
C CYS A 232 -4.43 18.17 1.46
N LYS A 233 -4.12 19.39 1.94
CA LYS A 233 -3.29 19.64 3.12
C LYS A 233 -3.87 19.01 4.40
N GLY A 234 -5.18 18.79 4.44
CA GLY A 234 -5.84 18.15 5.58
C GLY A 234 -5.24 16.77 5.92
N CYS A 235 -5.03 15.95 4.88
CA CYS A 235 -4.38 14.63 5.00
C CYS A 235 -2.87 14.72 4.76
N HIS A 236 -2.44 15.52 3.79
CA HIS A 236 -1.05 15.63 3.36
C HIS A 236 -0.39 16.92 3.88
N GLY A 237 -0.59 17.22 5.17
CA GLY A 237 0.00 18.37 5.85
C GLY A 237 1.40 18.10 6.38
N GLY A 238 1.83 18.96 7.32
CA GLY A 238 3.16 18.88 7.91
C GLY A 238 4.29 19.24 6.95
N ALA A 239 5.49 19.35 7.49
CA ALA A 239 6.68 19.57 6.69
C ALA A 239 7.08 18.34 5.85
N ASP A 240 6.62 17.14 6.24
CA ASP A 240 6.80 15.87 5.54
C ASP A 240 5.79 15.65 4.41
N LYS A 241 4.70 16.42 4.37
CA LYS A 241 3.58 16.26 3.42
C LYS A 241 2.87 14.90 3.52
N ALA A 242 2.86 14.31 4.71
CA ALA A 242 2.27 13.00 5.02
C ALA A 242 1.50 12.98 6.34
N THR A 243 1.32 14.12 6.97
CA THR A 243 0.70 14.22 8.30
C THR A 243 -0.71 14.73 8.21
N ILE A 244 -1.66 14.06 8.88
CA ILE A 244 -3.02 14.56 9.07
C ILE A 244 -2.98 15.76 10.02
N VAL A 245 -3.35 16.92 9.49
CA VAL A 245 -3.44 18.18 10.26
C VAL A 245 -4.86 18.59 10.56
N ASP A 246 -5.85 18.05 9.84
CA ASP A 246 -7.28 18.22 10.13
C ASP A 246 -7.89 16.89 10.59
N ARG A 247 -8.08 16.74 11.88
CA ARG A 247 -8.62 15.52 12.47
C ARG A 247 -10.09 15.23 12.13
N LYS A 248 -10.81 16.16 11.53
CA LYS A 248 -12.16 15.90 11.00
C LYS A 248 -12.13 14.91 9.83
N ILE A 249 -10.97 14.69 9.26
CA ILE A 249 -10.75 13.70 8.19
C ILE A 249 -10.98 12.27 8.71
N HIS A 250 -10.77 11.99 9.99
CA HIS A 250 -11.14 10.70 10.58
C HIS A 250 -12.64 10.38 10.52
N ASP A 251 -13.47 11.44 10.42
CA ASP A 251 -14.91 11.26 10.24
C ASP A 251 -15.28 10.94 8.77
N LEU A 252 -14.31 10.92 7.86
CA LEU A 252 -14.46 10.51 6.47
C LEU A 252 -14.31 8.98 6.36
N ALA A 253 -15.16 8.24 7.08
CA ALA A 253 -15.40 6.87 6.70
C ALA A 253 -15.89 6.82 5.27
N PHE A 254 -15.42 5.87 4.46
CA PHE A 254 -15.94 5.67 3.10
C PHE A 254 -17.17 4.76 3.20
N PRO A 255 -18.40 5.31 3.45
CA PRO A 255 -19.57 4.48 3.63
C PRO A 255 -20.01 3.94 2.28
N ALA A 256 -20.23 2.64 2.17
CA ALA A 256 -21.04 2.13 1.09
C ALA A 256 -22.49 2.60 1.35
N LEU A 257 -23.01 3.47 0.52
CA LEU A 257 -24.35 4.02 0.64
C LEU A 257 -25.33 3.24 -0.24
N LYS A 258 -26.55 3.01 0.28
CA LYS A 258 -27.68 2.60 -0.55
C LYS A 258 -28.19 3.80 -1.35
N PRO A 259 -28.92 3.58 -2.46
CA PRO A 259 -29.46 4.68 -3.27
C PRO A 259 -30.36 5.67 -2.52
N ASP A 260 -30.94 5.26 -1.38
CA ASP A 260 -31.74 6.12 -0.51
C ASP A 260 -30.91 6.94 0.47
N GLY A 261 -29.57 6.84 0.40
CA GLY A 261 -28.63 7.53 1.27
C GLY A 261 -28.43 6.85 2.63
N THR A 262 -29.04 5.70 2.89
CA THR A 262 -28.75 4.94 4.11
C THR A 262 -27.42 4.20 3.98
N VAL A 263 -26.70 4.10 5.09
CA VAL A 263 -25.41 3.41 5.15
C VAL A 263 -25.62 1.91 5.03
N LEU A 264 -24.98 1.27 4.07
CA LEU A 264 -24.96 -0.18 3.93
C LEU A 264 -24.06 -0.80 4.99
N TYR A 265 -22.85 -0.27 5.09
CA TYR A 265 -21.90 -0.50 6.18
C TYR A 265 -20.93 0.69 6.22
N GLU A 266 -20.40 0.96 7.40
CA GLU A 266 -19.34 1.94 7.56
C GLU A 266 -17.99 1.20 7.49
N VAL A 267 -17.07 1.73 6.70
CA VAL A 267 -15.67 1.42 6.84
C VAL A 267 -15.10 2.54 7.71
N PRO A 268 -14.85 2.29 8.98
CA PRO A 268 -14.43 3.35 9.88
C PRO A 268 -13.05 3.87 9.47
N ALA A 269 -12.83 5.17 9.62
CA ALA A 269 -11.50 5.72 9.64
C ALA A 269 -10.73 5.09 10.79
N THR A 270 -9.47 4.74 10.54
CA THR A 270 -8.68 4.04 11.55
C THR A 270 -8.18 5.01 12.62
N ASP A 271 -8.21 4.56 13.85
CA ASP A 271 -7.46 5.23 14.90
C ASP A 271 -5.96 5.20 14.58
N PRO A 272 -5.18 6.15 15.09
CA PRO A 272 -3.74 6.14 14.92
C PRO A 272 -3.16 4.77 15.25
N PRO A 273 -2.15 4.30 14.50
CA PRO A 273 -1.54 3.00 14.75
C PRO A 273 -0.98 2.94 16.16
N THR A 274 -0.89 1.73 16.69
CA THR A 274 -0.30 1.53 18.02
C THR A 274 1.09 2.15 18.07
N PRO A 275 1.49 2.78 19.15
CA PRO A 275 2.78 3.46 19.29
C PRO A 275 3.99 2.58 18.96
N ALA A 276 3.83 1.26 19.07
CA ALA A 276 4.88 0.28 18.75
C ALA A 276 5.14 0.15 17.24
N LEU A 277 4.18 0.52 16.39
CA LEU A 277 4.28 0.36 14.94
C LEU A 277 4.54 1.68 14.21
N SER A 278 4.28 2.81 14.84
CA SER A 278 4.48 4.12 14.24
C SER A 278 5.49 4.95 15.02
N PRO A 279 6.72 5.13 14.52
CA PRO A 279 7.67 6.08 15.11
C PRO A 279 7.25 7.54 14.88
N ARG A 280 6.35 7.82 13.92
CA ARG A 280 5.75 9.15 13.74
C ARG A 280 4.48 9.23 14.57
N PRO A 281 4.38 10.15 15.57
CA PRO A 281 3.18 10.29 16.39
C PRO A 281 1.91 10.63 15.58
N ASP A 282 2.11 11.27 14.42
CA ASP A 282 1.05 11.75 13.54
C ASP A 282 0.80 10.84 12.33
N SER A 283 1.46 9.66 12.29
CA SER A 283 1.24 8.66 11.24
C SER A 283 -0.12 7.99 11.45
N GLU A 284 -0.93 8.00 10.42
CA GLU A 284 -2.29 7.44 10.44
C GLU A 284 -2.54 6.63 9.18
N PHE A 285 -3.39 5.61 9.33
CA PHE A 285 -3.85 4.79 8.22
C PHE A 285 -5.29 5.13 7.92
N ILE A 286 -5.62 5.26 6.65
CA ILE A 286 -6.97 5.67 6.24
C ILE A 286 -7.42 4.88 5.02
N ASN A 287 -8.69 4.50 5.01
CA ASN A 287 -9.38 4.01 3.82
C ASN A 287 -9.99 5.19 3.07
N ILE A 288 -9.50 5.44 1.86
CA ILE A 288 -10.03 6.46 0.95
C ILE A 288 -10.70 5.84 -0.28
N GLY A 289 -10.97 4.54 -0.26
CA GLY A 289 -11.68 3.83 -1.30
C GLY A 289 -10.83 3.39 -2.50
N SER A 290 -9.49 3.44 -2.41
CA SER A 290 -8.63 3.03 -3.52
C SER A 290 -8.75 1.54 -3.89
N ALA A 291 -9.02 0.66 -2.92
CA ALA A 291 -9.32 -0.74 -3.19
C ALA A 291 -10.75 -0.93 -3.72
N MET A 292 -11.70 -0.12 -3.27
CA MET A 292 -13.06 -0.05 -3.81
C MET A 292 -13.05 0.38 -5.27
N GLU A 293 -12.25 1.38 -5.64
CA GLU A 293 -12.14 1.83 -7.02
C GLU A 293 -11.68 0.70 -7.94
N ASN A 294 -10.70 -0.08 -7.51
CA ASN A 294 -10.26 -1.25 -8.27
C ASN A 294 -11.35 -2.31 -8.42
N HIS A 295 -12.17 -2.53 -7.39
CA HIS A 295 -13.36 -3.38 -7.48
C HIS A 295 -14.34 -2.85 -8.55
N LEU A 296 -14.67 -1.56 -8.51
CA LEU A 296 -15.60 -0.94 -9.45
C LEU A 296 -15.10 -1.03 -10.89
N VAL A 297 -13.81 -0.82 -11.13
CA VAL A 297 -13.18 -0.99 -12.44
C VAL A 297 -13.33 -2.43 -12.93
N GLN A 298 -13.05 -3.42 -12.09
CA GLN A 298 -13.10 -4.83 -12.49
C GLN A 298 -14.51 -5.32 -12.85
N ILE A 299 -15.55 -4.73 -12.27
CA ILE A 299 -16.93 -5.04 -12.62
C ILE A 299 -17.53 -4.10 -13.66
N GLY A 300 -16.74 -3.17 -14.20
CA GLY A 300 -17.20 -2.22 -15.20
C GLY A 300 -18.22 -1.20 -14.70
N ALA A 301 -18.21 -0.90 -13.41
CA ALA A 301 -19.18 -0.01 -12.76
C ALA A 301 -18.70 1.44 -12.64
N THR A 302 -17.52 1.76 -13.13
CA THR A 302 -16.97 3.11 -13.16
C THR A 302 -16.63 3.53 -14.59
N GLU A 303 -16.75 4.82 -14.88
CA GLU A 303 -16.28 5.43 -16.13
C GLU A 303 -14.79 5.75 -16.09
N HIS A 304 -14.17 5.68 -14.91
CA HIS A 304 -12.74 5.92 -14.74
C HIS A 304 -11.92 4.89 -15.53
N GLU A 305 -11.05 5.35 -16.42
CA GLU A 305 -10.14 4.50 -17.17
C GLU A 305 -8.92 4.13 -16.33
N SER A 306 -9.06 3.14 -15.42
CA SER A 306 -7.93 2.65 -14.64
C SER A 306 -6.80 2.14 -15.54
N PHE A 307 -5.58 2.54 -15.22
CA PHE A 307 -4.36 2.04 -15.89
C PHE A 307 -4.20 0.52 -15.75
N THR A 308 -4.74 -0.06 -14.69
CA THR A 308 -4.67 -1.51 -14.41
C THR A 308 -5.92 -2.28 -14.82
N LYS A 309 -6.81 -1.70 -15.63
CA LYS A 309 -8.07 -2.35 -16.08
C LYS A 309 -7.87 -3.68 -16.82
N ASP A 310 -6.73 -3.87 -17.47
CA ASP A 310 -6.43 -5.05 -18.29
C ASP A 310 -5.83 -6.22 -17.50
N VAL A 311 -5.58 -6.05 -16.19
CA VAL A 311 -5.07 -7.09 -15.32
C VAL A 311 -6.09 -7.43 -14.24
N SER A 312 -6.19 -8.71 -13.88
CA SER A 312 -7.16 -9.17 -12.89
C SER A 312 -6.51 -9.27 -11.51
N PHE A 313 -7.17 -8.69 -10.51
CA PHE A 313 -6.74 -8.77 -9.12
C PHE A 313 -7.40 -9.94 -8.40
N PRO A 314 -6.76 -10.51 -7.36
CA PRO A 314 -7.39 -11.49 -6.51
C PRO A 314 -8.63 -10.90 -5.83
N ARG A 315 -9.57 -11.75 -5.47
CA ARG A 315 -10.83 -11.36 -4.82
C ARG A 315 -10.90 -12.01 -3.46
N TYR A 316 -11.07 -11.20 -2.41
CA TYR A 316 -11.08 -11.66 -1.04
C TYR A 316 -12.30 -11.15 -0.28
N ARG A 317 -12.75 -11.97 0.66
CA ARG A 317 -13.61 -11.61 1.79
C ARG A 317 -13.00 -12.16 3.05
N PHE A 318 -13.20 -11.46 4.16
CA PHE A 318 -12.58 -11.80 5.43
C PHE A 318 -13.59 -11.87 6.55
N ARG A 319 -13.32 -12.77 7.49
CA ARG A 319 -14.02 -12.86 8.76
C ARG A 319 -13.04 -12.52 9.87
N PHE A 320 -13.43 -11.57 10.70
CA PHE A 320 -12.67 -11.11 11.85
C PHE A 320 -13.29 -11.65 13.13
N TYR A 321 -12.44 -12.06 14.05
CA TYR A 321 -12.84 -12.58 15.35
C TYR A 321 -12.25 -11.71 16.45
N THR A 322 -12.86 -11.77 17.65
CA THR A 322 -12.38 -11.05 18.83
C THR A 322 -10.93 -11.41 19.16
N ASP A 323 -10.57 -12.70 19.00
CA ASP A 323 -9.23 -13.20 19.28
C ASP A 323 -8.89 -14.48 18.48
N ALA A 324 -7.69 -14.99 18.70
CA ALA A 324 -7.16 -16.21 18.06
C ALA A 324 -7.97 -17.50 18.36
N SER A 325 -8.90 -17.51 19.32
CA SER A 325 -9.78 -18.66 19.57
C SER A 325 -10.84 -18.85 18.49
N ARG A 326 -11.13 -17.78 17.70
CA ARG A 326 -12.09 -17.76 16.59
C ARG A 326 -13.49 -18.21 16.98
N THR A 327 -13.89 -17.92 18.22
CA THR A 327 -15.20 -18.31 18.73
C THR A 327 -16.27 -17.23 18.57
N GLU A 328 -15.87 -15.96 18.54
CA GLU A 328 -16.77 -14.83 18.43
C GLU A 328 -16.41 -13.98 17.19
N ILE A 329 -17.33 -13.93 16.24
CA ILE A 329 -17.21 -13.13 15.01
C ILE A 329 -17.56 -11.68 15.34
N ILE A 330 -16.70 -10.73 14.97
CA ILE A 330 -16.96 -9.30 15.13
C ILE A 330 -17.31 -8.63 13.81
N ALA A 331 -16.78 -9.12 12.67
CA ALA A 331 -17.11 -8.59 11.35
C ALA A 331 -16.88 -9.61 10.24
N GLU A 332 -17.59 -9.43 9.11
CA GLU A 332 -17.26 -10.02 7.81
C GLU A 332 -17.20 -8.89 6.79
N LEU A 333 -16.05 -8.74 6.10
CA LEU A 333 -15.79 -7.63 5.19
C LEU A 333 -15.22 -8.11 3.84
N PRO A 334 -15.70 -7.59 2.70
CA PRO A 334 -16.96 -6.87 2.58
C PRO A 334 -18.16 -7.74 3.05
N PRO A 335 -19.25 -7.13 3.54
CA PRO A 335 -20.40 -7.89 4.01
C PRO A 335 -21.10 -8.63 2.86
N ALA A 336 -21.60 -9.82 3.13
CA ALA A 336 -22.52 -10.48 2.20
C ALA A 336 -23.86 -9.74 2.17
N LEU A 337 -24.33 -9.44 0.97
CA LEU A 337 -25.70 -8.97 0.82
C LEU A 337 -26.66 -10.17 0.89
N PRO A 338 -27.73 -10.12 1.68
CA PRO A 338 -28.77 -11.13 1.63
C PRO A 338 -29.33 -11.26 0.20
N ALA A 339 -29.63 -12.47 -0.23
CA ALA A 339 -30.17 -12.72 -1.59
C ALA A 339 -31.52 -12.04 -1.87
N ASP A 340 -32.25 -11.69 -0.81
CA ASP A 340 -33.54 -10.97 -0.85
C ASP A 340 -33.36 -9.46 -0.63
N ASP A 341 -32.13 -8.95 -0.50
CA ASP A 341 -31.90 -7.53 -0.44
C ASP A 341 -32.25 -6.90 -1.80
N PRO A 342 -33.12 -5.87 -1.83
CA PRO A 342 -33.54 -5.23 -3.08
C PRO A 342 -32.37 -4.59 -3.85
N PHE A 343 -31.22 -4.40 -3.21
CA PHE A 343 -30.00 -3.88 -3.79
C PHE A 343 -28.98 -4.97 -4.13
N ALA A 344 -29.29 -6.24 -3.83
CA ALA A 344 -28.42 -7.34 -4.23
C ALA A 344 -28.35 -7.41 -5.77
N PRO A 345 -27.17 -7.29 -6.37
CA PRO A 345 -27.04 -7.36 -7.83
C PRO A 345 -27.29 -8.77 -8.32
N THR A 346 -27.87 -8.89 -9.53
CA THR A 346 -27.79 -10.15 -10.26
C THR A 346 -26.35 -10.33 -10.74
N LEU A 347 -25.75 -11.46 -10.41
CA LEU A 347 -24.35 -11.74 -10.78
C LEU A 347 -24.28 -12.63 -12.02
N ASP A 348 -23.24 -12.44 -12.85
CA ASP A 348 -22.85 -13.38 -13.90
C ASP A 348 -22.09 -14.60 -13.33
N ASP A 349 -21.73 -15.54 -14.20
CA ASP A 349 -20.98 -16.75 -13.82
C ASP A 349 -19.57 -16.44 -13.23
N ALA A 350 -19.05 -15.25 -13.45
CA ALA A 350 -17.77 -14.78 -12.90
C ALA A 350 -17.95 -14.00 -11.57
N GLY A 351 -19.21 -13.81 -11.13
CA GLY A 351 -19.56 -13.08 -9.92
C GLY A 351 -19.59 -11.56 -10.11
N ASN A 352 -19.69 -11.06 -11.34
CA ASN A 352 -19.81 -9.62 -11.60
C ASN A 352 -21.29 -9.21 -11.67
N PRO A 353 -21.66 -8.01 -11.23
CA PRO A 353 -23.01 -7.47 -11.38
C PRO A 353 -23.39 -7.31 -12.87
N VAL A 354 -24.49 -7.93 -13.29
CA VAL A 354 -24.99 -7.86 -14.69
C VAL A 354 -26.05 -6.78 -14.85
N THR A 355 -26.86 -6.61 -13.84
CA THR A 355 -27.90 -5.59 -13.79
C THR A 355 -28.14 -5.22 -12.34
N GLY A 356 -28.34 -3.98 -12.07
CA GLY A 356 -28.64 -3.50 -10.72
C GLY A 356 -29.12 -2.05 -10.76
N PRO A 357 -29.62 -1.54 -9.67
CA PRO A 357 -29.78 -0.11 -9.48
C PRO A 357 -28.40 0.56 -9.67
N ASN A 358 -28.37 1.87 -9.81
CA ASN A 358 -27.12 2.68 -9.91
C ASN A 358 -26.27 2.63 -8.62
N PHE A 359 -26.19 1.47 -7.99
CA PHE A 359 -25.50 1.19 -6.77
C PHE A 359 -24.80 -0.17 -6.91
N PHE A 360 -23.50 -0.17 -6.76
CA PHE A 360 -22.66 -1.37 -6.83
C PHE A 360 -22.05 -1.58 -5.43
N PRO A 361 -22.63 -2.48 -4.62
CA PRO A 361 -22.05 -2.79 -3.33
C PRO A 361 -20.70 -3.45 -3.53
N GLN A 362 -19.79 -3.19 -2.62
CA GLN A 362 -18.51 -3.91 -2.61
C GLN A 362 -18.76 -5.37 -2.25
N LEU A 363 -18.43 -6.28 -3.17
CA LEU A 363 -18.63 -7.72 -3.01
C LEU A 363 -17.36 -8.44 -2.54
N PHE A 364 -16.21 -7.89 -2.86
CA PHE A 364 -14.90 -8.40 -2.52
C PHE A 364 -13.90 -7.23 -2.36
N THR A 365 -12.78 -7.49 -1.74
CA THR A 365 -11.62 -6.58 -1.78
C THR A 365 -10.50 -7.19 -2.60
N THR A 366 -9.71 -6.36 -3.24
CA THR A 366 -8.49 -6.76 -3.96
C THR A 366 -7.24 -6.65 -3.10
N ASP A 367 -7.31 -5.83 -2.05
CA ASP A 367 -6.28 -5.66 -1.04
C ASP A 367 -6.89 -5.19 0.29
N PRO A 368 -6.85 -6.02 1.33
CA PRO A 368 -7.47 -5.70 2.61
C PRO A 368 -6.71 -4.61 3.42
N GLY A 369 -5.59 -4.10 2.89
CA GLY A 369 -4.80 -3.09 3.56
C GLY A 369 -4.26 -3.54 4.92
N ARG A 370 -4.28 -2.63 5.88
CA ARG A 370 -3.78 -2.84 7.24
C ARG A 370 -4.57 -3.84 8.07
N ALA A 371 -5.84 -4.11 7.74
CA ALA A 371 -6.68 -5.02 8.52
C ALA A 371 -6.08 -6.43 8.71
N VAL A 372 -5.34 -6.92 7.71
CA VAL A 372 -4.65 -8.22 7.80
C VAL A 372 -3.26 -8.14 8.47
N ILE A 373 -2.89 -6.98 8.95
CA ILE A 373 -1.69 -6.76 9.76
C ILE A 373 -2.10 -6.57 11.23
N SER A 374 -3.07 -5.71 11.48
CA SER A 374 -3.56 -5.41 12.83
C SER A 374 -4.54 -6.46 13.38
N GLY A 375 -5.24 -7.19 12.50
CA GLY A 375 -6.35 -8.07 12.89
C GLY A 375 -7.62 -7.33 13.24
N SER A 376 -7.68 -6.01 12.98
CA SER A 376 -8.86 -5.18 13.25
C SER A 376 -9.68 -4.93 11.99
N PRO A 377 -11.02 -5.12 12.02
CA PRO A 377 -11.88 -4.73 10.91
C PRO A 377 -11.90 -3.21 10.68
N ASP A 378 -11.57 -2.41 11.70
CA ASP A 378 -11.51 -0.94 11.59
C ASP A 378 -10.40 -0.46 10.64
N ASP A 379 -9.38 -1.30 10.41
CA ASP A 379 -8.29 -1.04 9.48
C ASP A 379 -8.55 -1.58 8.06
N PHE A 380 -9.79 -1.95 7.74
CA PHE A 380 -10.12 -2.55 6.45
C PHE A 380 -9.85 -1.58 5.29
N GLU A 381 -9.03 -2.04 4.33
CA GLU A 381 -8.57 -1.26 3.17
C GLU A 381 -7.86 0.06 3.54
N ALA A 382 -7.37 0.17 4.77
CA ALA A 382 -6.60 1.33 5.20
C ALA A 382 -5.12 1.20 4.81
N PHE A 383 -4.56 2.32 4.36
CA PHE A 383 -3.15 2.45 3.96
C PHE A 383 -2.54 3.69 4.60
N ASP A 384 -1.23 3.68 4.78
CA ASP A 384 -0.48 4.84 5.26
C ASP A 384 -0.61 6.00 4.26
N ILE A 385 -0.66 7.21 4.79
CA ILE A 385 -0.71 8.42 3.98
C ILE A 385 0.69 8.69 3.42
N PRO A 386 0.90 8.57 2.11
CA PRO A 386 2.22 8.75 1.52
C PRO A 386 2.61 10.23 1.53
N THR A 387 3.92 10.47 1.63
CA THR A 387 4.44 11.81 1.38
C THR A 387 4.17 12.25 -0.07
N LEU A 388 3.80 13.52 -0.25
CA LEU A 388 3.72 14.12 -1.58
C LEU A 388 5.06 14.67 -2.07
N ARG A 389 6.13 14.56 -1.27
CA ARG A 389 7.46 14.97 -1.68
C ARG A 389 7.96 14.08 -2.81
N GLY A 390 8.42 14.71 -3.89
CA GLY A 390 8.89 13.98 -5.07
C GLY A 390 7.80 13.28 -5.88
N ILE A 391 6.52 13.48 -5.56
CA ILE A 391 5.37 12.79 -6.16
C ILE A 391 5.37 12.85 -7.70
N GLY A 392 5.87 13.91 -8.29
CA GLY A 392 5.95 14.05 -9.75
C GLY A 392 6.87 13.05 -10.47
N LYS A 393 7.57 12.16 -9.74
CA LYS A 393 8.54 11.20 -10.28
C LYS A 393 8.23 9.74 -9.92
N THR A 394 7.11 9.48 -9.25
CA THR A 394 6.82 8.16 -8.63
C THR A 394 5.63 7.44 -9.25
N ALA A 395 5.25 7.79 -10.48
CA ALA A 395 4.21 7.09 -11.22
C ALA A 395 4.57 5.60 -11.48
N PRO A 396 3.57 4.68 -11.56
CA PRO A 396 2.13 4.91 -11.39
C PRO A 396 1.74 5.04 -9.91
N TYR A 397 0.54 5.57 -9.66
CA TYR A 397 0.10 5.98 -8.34
C TYR A 397 -0.91 5.02 -7.72
N TRP A 398 -1.14 5.18 -6.41
CA TRP A 398 -1.90 4.33 -5.51
C TRP A 398 -1.17 3.02 -5.19
N HIS A 399 -1.67 2.31 -4.18
CA HIS A 399 -1.08 1.02 -3.79
C HIS A 399 -1.11 -0.03 -4.92
N ASN A 400 -2.05 0.08 -5.84
CA ASN A 400 -2.37 -0.87 -6.91
C ASN A 400 -2.16 -0.32 -8.33
N GLY A 401 -1.58 0.88 -8.47
CA GLY A 401 -1.21 1.46 -9.76
C GLY A 401 -2.40 1.87 -10.66
N ILE A 402 -3.58 2.17 -10.10
CA ILE A 402 -4.78 2.49 -10.90
C ILE A 402 -4.67 3.79 -11.69
N SER A 403 -3.81 4.72 -11.29
CA SER A 403 -3.56 5.99 -11.99
C SER A 403 -2.17 6.00 -12.61
N GLU A 404 -2.09 6.17 -13.93
CA GLU A 404 -0.81 6.23 -14.65
C GLU A 404 -0.11 7.56 -14.46
N THR A 405 -0.89 8.64 -14.38
CA THR A 405 -0.39 10.02 -14.30
C THR A 405 -0.86 10.73 -13.04
N LEU A 406 -0.19 11.83 -12.70
CA LEU A 406 -0.62 12.68 -11.59
C LEU A 406 -1.94 13.41 -11.89
N GLU A 407 -2.20 13.64 -13.15
CA GLU A 407 -3.45 14.15 -13.67
C GLU A 407 -4.60 13.18 -13.33
N ASP A 408 -4.44 11.88 -13.60
CA ASP A 408 -5.44 10.85 -13.26
C ASP A 408 -5.67 10.75 -11.74
N VAL A 409 -4.62 10.95 -10.92
CA VAL A 409 -4.77 11.00 -9.46
C VAL A 409 -5.67 12.16 -9.04
N VAL A 410 -5.43 13.34 -9.59
CA VAL A 410 -6.20 14.55 -9.26
C VAL A 410 -7.64 14.42 -9.76
N ASP A 411 -7.85 13.81 -10.92
CA ASP A 411 -9.20 13.52 -11.45
C ASP A 411 -9.94 12.56 -10.52
N LEU A 412 -9.30 11.47 -10.09
CA LEU A 412 -9.90 10.50 -9.17
C LEU A 412 -10.26 11.14 -7.82
N TYR A 413 -9.37 11.97 -7.26
CA TYR A 413 -9.68 12.72 -6.03
C TYR A 413 -10.86 13.66 -6.23
N SER A 414 -10.89 14.43 -7.34
CA SER A 414 -11.95 15.39 -7.62
C SER A 414 -13.31 14.69 -7.79
N ASP A 415 -13.35 13.61 -8.57
CA ASP A 415 -14.60 13.02 -9.02
C ASP A 415 -15.18 12.03 -8.00
N HIS A 416 -14.31 11.32 -7.27
CA HIS A 416 -14.75 10.26 -6.37
C HIS A 416 -14.65 10.62 -4.89
N LEU A 417 -13.56 11.26 -4.46
CA LEU A 417 -13.37 11.56 -3.05
C LEU A 417 -13.98 12.91 -2.66
N LEU A 418 -13.53 14.00 -3.28
CA LEU A 418 -13.95 15.34 -2.90
C LEU A 418 -15.42 15.62 -3.24
N SER A 419 -15.93 15.07 -4.34
CA SER A 419 -17.33 15.23 -4.75
C SER A 419 -18.32 14.61 -3.74
N LYS A 420 -17.91 13.55 -3.06
CA LYS A 420 -18.72 12.86 -2.03
C LYS A 420 -18.65 13.54 -0.66
N PHE A 421 -17.67 14.39 -0.44
CA PHE A 421 -17.44 15.09 0.81
C PHE A 421 -17.48 16.62 0.60
N PRO A 422 -18.68 17.23 0.54
CA PRO A 422 -18.82 18.67 0.25
C PRO A 422 -18.06 19.58 1.22
N SER A 423 -17.76 19.10 2.43
CA SER A 423 -16.95 19.82 3.42
C SER A 423 -15.48 19.97 3.03
N LEU A 424 -14.97 19.13 2.12
CA LEU A 424 -13.64 19.20 1.55
C LEU A 424 -13.60 19.92 0.20
N SER A 425 -14.77 20.18 -0.39
CA SER A 425 -14.87 20.86 -1.69
C SER A 425 -14.57 22.34 -1.55
N LEU A 426 -13.89 22.90 -2.56
CA LEU A 426 -13.71 24.34 -2.63
C LEU A 426 -15.08 25.01 -2.87
N PRO A 427 -15.35 26.16 -2.23
CA PRO A 427 -16.46 26.99 -2.62
C PRO A 427 -16.17 27.55 -4.03
N GLY A 428 -16.78 26.98 -5.05
CA GLY A 428 -16.68 27.41 -6.45
C GLY A 428 -18.03 27.33 -7.12
N GLU A 429 -18.26 28.18 -8.12
CA GLU A 429 -19.41 28.04 -9.01
C GLU A 429 -19.18 26.77 -9.83
N LYS A 430 -20.06 25.80 -9.65
CA LYS A 430 -20.11 24.59 -10.49
C LYS A 430 -20.62 25.02 -11.86
N GLU A 431 -19.83 24.80 -12.90
CA GLU A 431 -20.30 25.01 -14.26
C GLU A 431 -21.17 23.81 -14.67
N PRO A 432 -22.39 24.02 -15.14
CA PRO A 432 -23.20 22.93 -15.68
C PRO A 432 -22.50 22.33 -16.91
N ASP A 433 -22.63 21.02 -17.09
CA ASP A 433 -22.16 20.32 -18.28
C ASP A 433 -22.81 20.86 -19.58
N ALA A 434 -22.38 20.36 -20.74
CA ALA A 434 -22.89 20.78 -22.03
C ALA A 434 -24.41 20.58 -22.22
N ASP A 435 -25.04 19.74 -21.39
CA ASP A 435 -26.47 19.42 -21.40
C ASP A 435 -27.28 20.24 -20.37
N GLY A 436 -26.58 21.04 -19.55
CA GLY A 436 -27.18 21.87 -18.51
C GLY A 436 -27.56 21.08 -17.27
N ASP A 437 -27.10 19.83 -17.17
CA ASP A 437 -27.28 18.98 -16.01
C ASP A 437 -26.06 19.16 -15.06
N ILE A 438 -26.33 19.26 -13.79
CA ILE A 438 -25.30 19.23 -12.76
C ILE A 438 -25.10 17.77 -12.46
N GLY A 439 -24.27 17.08 -13.26
CA GLY A 439 -23.91 15.68 -13.09
C GLY A 439 -23.23 15.38 -11.73
N PRO A 440 -22.81 14.16 -11.45
CA PRO A 440 -22.01 13.86 -10.27
C PRO A 440 -20.73 14.67 -10.35
N GLU A 441 -20.73 15.74 -9.63
CA GLU A 441 -20.02 16.97 -9.82
C GLU A 441 -18.53 16.75 -9.51
N GLU A 442 -17.70 17.05 -10.49
CA GLU A 442 -16.30 17.32 -10.24
C GLU A 442 -16.17 18.37 -9.14
N ALA A 443 -15.45 18.04 -8.07
CA ALA A 443 -15.23 19.00 -6.98
C ALA A 443 -14.28 20.13 -7.40
N LEU A 444 -13.42 19.89 -8.42
CA LEU A 444 -12.44 20.82 -8.95
C LEU A 444 -12.70 21.08 -10.43
N THR A 445 -12.61 22.33 -10.84
CA THR A 445 -12.64 22.69 -12.27
C THR A 445 -11.37 22.21 -12.99
N ALA A 446 -11.42 22.05 -14.31
CA ALA A 446 -10.28 21.66 -15.13
C ALA A 446 -9.04 22.56 -14.91
N VAL A 447 -9.23 23.86 -14.68
CA VAL A 447 -8.13 24.79 -14.38
C VAL A 447 -7.54 24.51 -13.00
N GLN A 448 -8.36 24.28 -11.99
CA GLN A 448 -7.90 23.93 -10.64
C GLN A 448 -7.13 22.59 -10.62
N LYS A 449 -7.60 21.59 -11.38
CA LYS A 449 -6.92 20.30 -11.55
C LYS A 449 -5.52 20.51 -12.17
N SER A 450 -5.44 21.27 -13.28
CA SER A 450 -4.16 21.58 -13.94
C SER A 450 -3.20 22.36 -13.03
N ASP A 451 -3.70 23.41 -12.38
CA ASP A 451 -2.91 24.24 -11.46
C ASP A 451 -2.39 23.40 -10.27
N LEU A 452 -3.23 22.54 -9.71
CA LEU A 452 -2.84 21.61 -8.63
C LEU A 452 -1.73 20.67 -9.06
N VAL A 453 -1.86 20.03 -10.22
CA VAL A 453 -0.81 19.14 -10.78
C VAL A 453 0.51 19.91 -10.97
N ALA A 454 0.45 21.14 -11.47
CA ALA A 454 1.64 21.98 -11.62
C ALA A 454 2.33 22.23 -10.27
N PHE A 455 1.58 22.50 -9.21
CA PHE A 455 2.15 22.65 -7.87
C PHE A 455 2.71 21.33 -7.29
N LEU A 456 1.96 20.23 -7.37
CA LEU A 456 2.39 18.92 -6.85
C LEU A 456 3.71 18.47 -7.47
N LYS A 457 3.96 18.77 -8.74
CA LYS A 457 5.24 18.50 -9.42
C LYS A 457 6.42 19.29 -8.85
N ARG A 458 6.19 20.29 -7.98
CA ARG A 458 7.23 21.09 -7.31
C ARG A 458 7.62 20.55 -5.94
N LEU A 459 6.78 19.74 -5.34
CA LEU A 459 7.03 19.11 -4.05
C LEU A 459 8.09 18.01 -4.16
#